data_307dc3b0d3dcfb799231d5249719e1ec
#
_entry.id   307dc3b0d3dcfb799231d5249719e1ec
#
_cell.length_a   1.000
_cell.length_b   1.000
_cell.length_c   1.000
_cell.angle_alpha   90.00
_cell.angle_beta   90.00
_cell.angle_gamma   90.00
#
_symmetry.space_group_name_H-M   'P 1'
#
loop_
_entity.id
_entity.type
_entity.pdbx_description
1 polymer ?
#
loop_
_entity_poly.entity_id
_entity_poly.type
_entity_poly.pdbx_seq_one_letter_code
_entity_poly.pdbx_strand_id
1 'polypeptide(L)'
;MTTCSPFKYFKTSPEIIQLAVMYYIRYPLSFRQVEDILHERGVDICHETVRFWVERFGSKFSREIRKNRLRRHSNWQWHLDEVFVKINGERFYLWRAVDHEGEVLECFVTKRRNKAAAKKFLIKTMRKHGSPKIITTDKLASYGAAFREIGIADKQLCGGRANNRCENSHLPFRRRERAMQKFKSCAMLQKFTSYHAQIYNHFNHERHLESRQTYKQKRKTALTEWFNFCAA
;
A
#
# COMPACT_ATOMS: atom_id res chain seq x y z
N MET A 1 23.55 -18.03 10.29
CA MET A 1 22.19 -18.60 10.29
C MET A 1 21.71 -18.61 8.85
N THR A 2 21.66 -19.77 8.20
CA THR A 2 21.13 -19.94 6.86
C THR A 2 19.62 -19.69 6.90
N THR A 3 19.18 -18.54 6.40
CA THR A 3 17.76 -18.20 6.29
C THR A 3 17.12 -19.17 5.29
N CYS A 4 16.28 -20.07 5.78
CA CYS A 4 15.58 -21.01 4.92
C CYS A 4 14.67 -20.24 3.95
N SER A 5 14.76 -20.54 2.65
CA SER A 5 13.91 -19.94 1.62
C SER A 5 12.43 -20.03 2.02
N PRO A 6 11.66 -18.92 1.94
CA PRO A 6 10.24 -18.93 2.27
C PRO A 6 9.40 -19.79 1.32
N PHE A 7 9.99 -20.20 0.20
CA PHE A 7 9.37 -21.06 -0.82
C PHE A 7 9.73 -22.54 -0.64
N LYS A 8 10.55 -22.89 0.36
CA LYS A 8 10.85 -24.28 0.70
C LYS A 8 9.53 -25.03 0.91
N TYR A 9 9.42 -26.21 0.33
CA TYR A 9 8.22 -27.07 0.33
C TYR A 9 7.07 -26.66 -0.62
N PHE A 10 7.23 -25.61 -1.43
CA PHE A 10 6.29 -25.33 -2.51
C PHE A 10 6.74 -26.07 -3.78
N LYS A 11 5.80 -26.77 -4.42
CA LYS A 11 6.06 -27.49 -5.70
C LYS A 11 6.17 -26.52 -6.89
N THR A 12 5.59 -25.33 -6.78
CA THR A 12 5.63 -24.29 -7.81
C THR A 12 6.88 -23.42 -7.63
N SER A 13 7.50 -23.01 -8.74
CA SER A 13 8.71 -22.19 -8.68
C SER A 13 8.47 -20.84 -7.99
N PRO A 14 9.45 -20.29 -7.29
CA PRO A 14 9.35 -18.99 -6.62
C PRO A 14 8.91 -17.87 -7.55
N GLU A 15 9.38 -17.86 -8.80
CA GLU A 15 9.09 -16.85 -9.82
C GLU A 15 7.59 -16.81 -10.16
N ILE A 16 6.97 -17.98 -10.30
CA ILE A 16 5.53 -18.09 -10.59
C ILE A 16 4.72 -17.60 -9.39
N ILE A 17 5.10 -17.96 -8.17
CA ILE A 17 4.45 -17.48 -6.94
C ILE A 17 4.55 -15.95 -6.84
N GLN A 18 5.75 -15.41 -7.07
CA GLN A 18 6.00 -13.96 -7.07
C GLN A 18 5.20 -13.25 -8.15
N LEU A 19 5.14 -13.82 -9.36
CA LEU A 19 4.38 -13.29 -10.48
C LEU A 19 2.87 -13.24 -10.18
N ALA A 20 2.31 -14.32 -9.66
CA ALA A 20 0.90 -14.40 -9.28
C ALA A 20 0.53 -13.35 -8.22
N VAL A 21 1.34 -13.23 -7.17
CA VAL A 21 1.16 -12.23 -6.10
C VAL A 21 1.26 -10.81 -6.66
N MET A 22 2.25 -10.54 -7.51
CA MET A 22 2.42 -9.24 -8.16
C MET A 22 1.21 -8.88 -9.03
N TYR A 23 0.74 -9.78 -9.87
CA TYR A 23 -0.40 -9.56 -10.74
C TYR A 23 -1.64 -9.21 -9.93
N TYR A 24 -1.96 -10.00 -8.93
CA TYR A 24 -3.13 -9.77 -8.10
C TYR A 24 -3.07 -8.43 -7.34
N ILE A 25 -1.94 -8.07 -6.74
CA ILE A 25 -1.86 -6.86 -5.90
C ILE A 25 -1.75 -5.60 -6.75
N ARG A 26 -0.95 -5.65 -7.80
CA ARG A 26 -0.64 -4.47 -8.62
C ARG A 26 -1.73 -4.09 -9.60
N TYR A 27 -2.36 -5.08 -10.22
CA TYR A 27 -3.38 -4.87 -11.23
C TYR A 27 -4.79 -5.12 -10.67
N PRO A 28 -5.84 -4.48 -11.23
CA PRO A 28 -7.22 -4.70 -10.79
C PRO A 28 -7.77 -6.05 -11.30
N LEU A 29 -7.06 -7.14 -10.99
CA LEU A 29 -7.41 -8.51 -11.39
C LEU A 29 -8.07 -9.26 -10.23
N SER A 30 -9.07 -10.09 -10.51
CA SER A 30 -9.58 -11.10 -9.58
C SER A 30 -8.61 -12.28 -9.47
N PHE A 31 -8.78 -13.15 -8.47
CA PHE A 31 -7.98 -14.37 -8.36
C PHE A 31 -8.17 -15.29 -9.59
N ARG A 32 -9.40 -15.36 -10.11
CA ARG A 32 -9.72 -16.15 -11.32
C ARG A 32 -9.03 -15.58 -12.55
N GLN A 33 -9.04 -14.26 -12.74
CA GLN A 33 -8.32 -13.66 -13.87
C GLN A 33 -6.81 -13.88 -13.79
N VAL A 34 -6.22 -13.97 -12.60
CA VAL A 34 -4.82 -14.36 -12.45
C VAL A 34 -4.60 -15.82 -12.80
N GLU A 35 -5.51 -16.73 -12.41
CA GLU A 35 -5.55 -18.13 -12.82
C GLU A 35 -5.59 -18.23 -14.36
N ASP A 36 -6.56 -17.55 -15.00
CA ASP A 36 -6.72 -17.55 -16.46
C ASP A 36 -5.43 -17.11 -17.19
N ILE A 37 -4.84 -15.96 -16.75
CA ILE A 37 -3.60 -15.42 -17.34
C ILE A 37 -2.42 -16.41 -17.20
N LEU A 38 -2.35 -17.13 -16.10
CA LEU A 38 -1.28 -18.11 -15.87
C LEU A 38 -1.53 -19.40 -16.65
N HIS A 39 -2.78 -19.82 -16.75
CA HIS A 39 -3.18 -20.97 -17.56
C HIS A 39 -2.84 -20.78 -19.05
N GLU A 40 -3.12 -19.59 -19.61
CA GLU A 40 -2.72 -19.21 -20.98
C GLU A 40 -1.21 -19.31 -21.23
N ARG A 41 -0.40 -19.37 -20.18
CA ARG A 41 1.08 -19.52 -20.23
C ARG A 41 1.56 -20.90 -19.82
N GLY A 42 0.64 -21.88 -19.78
CA GLY A 42 0.96 -23.26 -19.44
C GLY A 42 1.23 -23.49 -17.96
N VAL A 43 0.78 -22.58 -17.08
CA VAL A 43 0.90 -22.75 -15.62
C VAL A 43 -0.46 -23.14 -15.05
N ASP A 44 -0.62 -24.42 -14.73
CA ASP A 44 -1.85 -24.98 -14.18
C ASP A 44 -1.90 -24.78 -12.64
N ILE A 45 -2.61 -23.77 -12.20
CA ILE A 45 -2.88 -23.47 -10.79
C ILE A 45 -4.28 -22.89 -10.63
N CYS A 46 -4.99 -23.27 -9.58
CA CYS A 46 -6.32 -22.74 -9.30
C CYS A 46 -6.28 -21.40 -8.53
N HIS A 47 -7.36 -20.62 -8.65
CA HIS A 47 -7.50 -19.31 -7.98
C HIS A 47 -7.41 -19.37 -6.45
N GLU A 48 -7.76 -20.49 -5.81
CA GLU A 48 -7.56 -20.68 -4.38
C GLU A 48 -6.06 -20.77 -4.02
N THR A 49 -5.25 -21.37 -4.89
CA THR A 49 -3.78 -21.36 -4.74
C THR A 49 -3.23 -19.94 -4.85
N VAL A 50 -3.71 -19.16 -5.81
CA VAL A 50 -3.34 -17.74 -5.93
C VAL A 50 -3.72 -16.95 -4.66
N ARG A 51 -4.94 -17.18 -4.14
CA ARG A 51 -5.39 -16.58 -2.87
C ARG A 51 -4.47 -16.94 -1.72
N PHE A 52 -4.15 -18.21 -1.57
CA PHE A 52 -3.25 -18.71 -0.53
C PHE A 52 -1.86 -18.04 -0.61
N TRP A 53 -1.30 -17.91 -1.82
CA TRP A 53 0.00 -17.25 -2.00
C TRP A 53 -0.05 -15.76 -1.65
N VAL A 54 -1.09 -15.06 -2.05
CA VAL A 54 -1.27 -13.63 -1.71
C VAL A 54 -1.38 -13.44 -0.20
N GLU A 55 -2.15 -14.27 0.50
CA GLU A 55 -2.30 -14.19 1.95
C GLU A 55 -1.01 -14.51 2.71
N ARG A 56 -0.23 -15.46 2.22
CA ARG A 56 1.01 -15.90 2.83
C ARG A 56 2.18 -14.99 2.51
N PHE A 57 2.34 -14.57 1.26
CA PHE A 57 3.53 -13.85 0.80
C PHE A 57 3.35 -12.34 0.70
N GLY A 58 2.15 -11.82 0.51
CA GLY A 58 1.91 -10.38 0.36
C GLY A 58 2.52 -9.54 1.48
N SER A 59 2.36 -9.95 2.74
CA SER A 59 2.97 -9.28 3.89
C SER A 59 4.49 -9.46 3.96
N LYS A 60 5.04 -10.58 3.46
CA LYS A 60 6.48 -10.82 3.43
C LYS A 60 7.15 -9.91 2.41
N PHE A 61 6.66 -9.87 1.17
CA PHE A 61 7.19 -8.98 0.13
C PHE A 61 7.08 -7.51 0.52
N SER A 62 5.95 -7.11 1.08
CA SER A 62 5.78 -5.75 1.61
C SER A 62 6.81 -5.39 2.68
N ARG A 63 7.23 -6.34 3.51
CA ARG A 63 8.27 -6.13 4.54
C ARG A 63 9.66 -5.95 3.91
N GLU A 64 10.00 -6.74 2.90
CA GLU A 64 11.28 -6.61 2.20
C GLU A 64 11.36 -5.27 1.45
N ILE A 65 10.32 -4.89 0.72
CA ILE A 65 10.22 -3.56 0.08
C ILE A 65 10.47 -2.46 1.11
N ARG A 66 9.80 -2.54 2.27
CA ARG A 66 9.92 -1.51 3.31
C ARG A 66 11.33 -1.39 3.86
N LYS A 67 12.02 -2.50 4.12
CA LYS A 67 13.41 -2.50 4.61
C LYS A 67 14.34 -1.71 3.68
N ASN A 68 14.15 -1.87 2.37
CA ASN A 68 14.96 -1.20 1.37
C ASN A 68 14.61 0.28 1.20
N ARG A 69 13.33 0.66 1.46
CA ARG A 69 12.81 2.01 1.23
C ARG A 69 12.96 2.95 2.43
N LEU A 70 12.89 2.47 3.67
CA LEU A 70 13.01 3.31 4.87
C LEU A 70 14.28 4.17 4.90
N ARG A 71 15.29 3.83 4.12
CA ARG A 71 16.55 4.58 4.01
C ARG A 71 16.50 5.76 3.02
N ARG A 72 15.40 5.95 2.27
CA ARG A 72 15.32 6.90 1.14
C ARG A 72 14.28 8.01 1.29
N HIS A 73 13.46 8.00 2.36
CA HIS A 73 12.37 8.98 2.49
C HIS A 73 12.84 10.32 3.06
N SER A 74 12.49 11.39 2.33
CA SER A 74 12.53 12.76 2.83
C SER A 74 11.26 13.04 3.63
N ASN A 75 11.41 13.34 4.92
CA ASN A 75 10.29 13.56 5.84
C ASN A 75 9.81 15.03 5.88
N TRP A 76 9.97 15.82 4.82
CA TRP A 76 9.68 17.23 4.94
C TRP A 76 8.19 17.57 4.85
N GLN A 77 7.41 16.87 4.04
CA GLN A 77 5.97 17.13 3.90
C GLN A 77 5.17 15.83 3.75
N TRP A 78 4.09 15.73 4.50
CA TRP A 78 3.09 14.67 4.39
C TRP A 78 1.73 15.23 4.00
N HIS A 79 0.94 14.41 3.33
CA HIS A 79 -0.45 14.66 3.00
C HIS A 79 -1.30 13.56 3.63
N LEU A 80 -2.34 13.96 4.37
CA LEU A 80 -3.23 13.02 5.05
C LEU A 80 -4.65 13.17 4.55
N ASP A 81 -5.31 12.04 4.35
CA ASP A 81 -6.71 11.98 3.99
C ASP A 81 -7.32 10.65 4.42
N GLU A 82 -8.64 10.58 4.47
CA GLU A 82 -9.31 9.32 4.71
C GLU A 82 -10.41 9.06 3.70
N VAL A 83 -10.60 7.79 3.41
CA VAL A 83 -11.63 7.29 2.52
C VAL A 83 -12.48 6.24 3.22
N PHE A 84 -13.79 6.27 3.04
CA PHE A 84 -14.66 5.26 3.64
C PHE A 84 -14.74 3.99 2.78
N VAL A 85 -14.84 2.84 3.44
CA VAL A 85 -15.05 1.52 2.84
C VAL A 85 -16.23 0.85 3.52
N LYS A 86 -17.16 0.29 2.74
CA LYS A 86 -18.29 -0.48 3.29
C LYS A 86 -17.90 -1.96 3.41
N ILE A 87 -18.10 -2.54 4.59
CA ILE A 87 -17.90 -3.96 4.88
C ILE A 87 -19.19 -4.48 5.53
N ASN A 88 -19.85 -5.41 4.89
CA ASN A 88 -21.13 -5.99 5.36
C ASN A 88 -22.19 -4.92 5.72
N GLY A 89 -22.28 -3.85 4.92
CA GLY A 89 -23.19 -2.73 5.17
C GLY A 89 -22.65 -1.66 6.14
N GLU A 90 -21.68 -1.97 6.98
CA GLU A 90 -21.07 -1.01 7.91
C GLU A 90 -19.99 -0.16 7.25
N ARG A 91 -19.87 1.10 7.68
CA ARG A 91 -18.86 2.04 7.20
C ARG A 91 -17.61 1.99 8.07
N PHE A 92 -16.45 1.84 7.42
CA PHE A 92 -15.12 1.94 7.99
C PHE A 92 -14.34 3.07 7.31
N TYR A 93 -13.34 3.61 7.97
CA TYR A 93 -12.52 4.70 7.46
C TYR A 93 -11.08 4.22 7.31
N LEU A 94 -10.56 4.34 6.10
CA LEU A 94 -9.17 4.07 5.76
C LEU A 94 -8.41 5.39 5.75
N TRP A 95 -7.64 5.64 6.79
CA TRP A 95 -6.71 6.77 6.91
C TRP A 95 -5.46 6.48 6.11
N ARG A 96 -4.99 7.45 5.36
CA ARG A 96 -3.77 7.33 4.55
C ARG A 96 -2.87 8.53 4.77
N ALA A 97 -1.57 8.26 4.85
CA ALA A 97 -0.53 9.26 4.78
C ALA A 97 0.30 9.01 3.52
N VAL A 98 0.56 10.03 2.76
CA VAL A 98 1.48 10.00 1.62
C VAL A 98 2.53 11.10 1.81
N ASP A 99 3.72 10.89 1.25
CA ASP A 99 4.76 11.91 1.23
C ASP A 99 4.58 12.91 0.08
N HIS A 100 5.53 13.82 -0.05
CA HIS A 100 5.55 14.82 -1.11
C HIS A 100 5.75 14.24 -2.51
N GLU A 101 6.22 13.00 -2.64
CA GLU A 101 6.35 12.28 -3.91
C GLU A 101 5.08 11.48 -4.24
N GLY A 102 4.08 11.46 -3.35
CA GLY A 102 2.83 10.72 -3.51
C GLY A 102 2.94 9.24 -3.10
N GLU A 103 4.04 8.84 -2.46
CA GLU A 103 4.21 7.49 -1.96
C GLU A 103 3.44 7.28 -0.65
N VAL A 104 2.77 6.15 -0.55
CA VAL A 104 1.98 5.82 0.62
C VAL A 104 2.88 5.40 1.78
N LEU A 105 2.94 6.22 2.82
CA LEU A 105 3.69 5.96 4.04
C LEU A 105 2.99 4.96 4.94
N GLU A 106 1.73 5.25 5.28
CA GLU A 106 0.96 4.43 6.22
C GLU A 106 -0.52 4.35 5.82
N CYS A 107 -1.13 3.21 6.15
CA CYS A 107 -2.57 2.97 6.04
C CYS A 107 -3.11 2.47 7.39
N PHE A 108 -4.21 3.05 7.85
CA PHE A 108 -4.84 2.68 9.11
C PHE A 108 -6.36 2.63 8.98
N VAL A 109 -6.99 1.54 9.42
CA VAL A 109 -8.43 1.35 9.32
C VAL A 109 -9.08 1.53 10.69
N THR A 110 -10.18 2.29 10.75
CA THR A 110 -10.97 2.49 11.97
C THR A 110 -12.47 2.39 11.69
N LYS A 111 -13.24 2.08 12.72
CA LYS A 111 -14.71 2.11 12.65
C LYS A 111 -15.26 3.55 12.79
N ARG A 112 -14.54 4.44 13.42
CA ARG A 112 -14.97 5.82 13.70
C ARG A 112 -14.02 6.83 13.06
N ARG A 113 -14.59 7.95 12.60
CA ARG A 113 -13.88 9.11 12.05
C ARG A 113 -13.90 10.23 13.12
N ASN A 114 -13.04 10.12 14.12
CA ASN A 114 -12.99 11.05 15.23
C ASN A 114 -11.55 11.41 15.62
N LYS A 115 -11.41 12.36 16.56
CA LYS A 115 -10.13 12.84 17.09
C LYS A 115 -9.24 11.71 17.58
N ALA A 116 -9.78 10.72 18.31
CA ALA A 116 -9.00 9.60 18.85
C ALA A 116 -8.41 8.73 17.72
N ALA A 117 -9.18 8.48 16.65
CA ALA A 117 -8.71 7.76 15.48
C ALA A 117 -7.60 8.52 14.74
N ALA A 118 -7.79 9.83 14.50
CA ALA A 118 -6.79 10.71 13.88
C ALA A 118 -5.50 10.75 14.72
N LYS A 119 -5.60 10.93 16.04
CA LYS A 119 -4.46 10.92 16.96
C LYS A 119 -3.69 9.60 16.89
N LYS A 120 -4.39 8.46 16.97
CA LYS A 120 -3.77 7.13 16.90
C LYS A 120 -3.05 6.92 15.56
N PHE A 121 -3.65 7.36 14.47
CA PHE A 121 -3.04 7.30 13.14
C PHE A 121 -1.78 8.14 13.05
N LEU A 122 -1.82 9.41 13.49
CA LEU A 122 -0.68 10.33 13.49
C LEU A 122 0.50 9.78 14.32
N ILE A 123 0.24 9.37 15.56
CA ILE A 123 1.28 8.81 16.44
C ILE A 123 1.92 7.57 15.81
N LYS A 124 1.09 6.66 15.25
CA LYS A 124 1.58 5.46 14.58
C LYS A 124 2.48 5.81 13.39
N THR A 125 2.08 6.78 12.58
CA THR A 125 2.83 7.20 11.39
C THR A 125 4.15 7.85 11.79
N MET A 126 4.13 8.79 12.75
CA MET A 126 5.33 9.47 13.23
C MET A 126 6.34 8.54 13.91
N ARG A 127 5.87 7.55 14.71
CA ARG A 127 6.77 6.54 15.30
C ARG A 127 7.56 5.75 14.26
N LYS A 128 6.98 5.57 13.09
CA LYS A 128 7.53 4.70 12.05
C LYS A 128 8.37 5.46 11.02
N HIS A 129 7.98 6.69 10.70
CA HIS A 129 8.54 7.47 9.62
C HIS A 129 9.21 8.78 10.08
N GLY A 130 9.24 9.03 11.38
CA GLY A 130 9.74 10.30 11.94
C GLY A 130 8.67 11.40 11.91
N SER A 131 9.04 12.60 12.30
CA SER A 131 8.13 13.76 12.31
C SER A 131 8.41 14.66 11.09
N PRO A 132 7.41 14.96 10.26
CA PRO A 132 7.57 15.85 9.11
C PRO A 132 7.65 17.30 9.57
N LYS A 133 8.08 18.18 8.66
CA LYS A 133 8.05 19.65 8.87
C LYS A 133 6.64 20.21 8.67
N ILE A 134 5.93 19.69 7.63
CA ILE A 134 4.59 20.14 7.25
C ILE A 134 3.69 18.92 7.07
N ILE A 135 2.45 19.04 7.55
CA ILE A 135 1.40 18.03 7.32
C ILE A 135 0.19 18.72 6.70
N THR A 136 -0.07 18.39 5.44
CA THR A 136 -1.24 18.88 4.71
C THR A 136 -2.44 17.97 4.96
N THR A 137 -3.57 18.57 5.31
CA THR A 137 -4.83 17.87 5.54
C THR A 137 -5.97 18.60 4.84
N ASP A 138 -7.11 17.91 4.67
CA ASP A 138 -8.38 18.57 4.42
C ASP A 138 -8.82 19.39 5.66
N LYS A 139 -9.98 20.04 5.57
CA LYS A 139 -10.55 20.84 6.67
C LYS A 139 -11.25 20.01 7.76
N LEU A 140 -10.98 18.70 7.87
CA LEU A 140 -11.61 17.83 8.84
C LEU A 140 -11.24 18.24 10.28
N ALA A 141 -12.25 18.57 11.09
CA ALA A 141 -12.05 19.02 12.48
C ALA A 141 -11.29 18.00 13.36
N SER A 142 -11.41 16.70 13.05
CA SER A 142 -10.70 15.63 13.78
C SER A 142 -9.18 15.76 13.69
N TYR A 143 -8.65 16.21 12.56
CA TYR A 143 -7.21 16.46 12.41
C TYR A 143 -6.76 17.62 13.28
N GLY A 144 -7.41 18.79 13.15
CA GLY A 144 -7.03 19.96 13.94
C GLY A 144 -7.07 19.72 15.46
N ALA A 145 -8.10 18.99 15.95
CA ALA A 145 -8.20 18.59 17.34
C ALA A 145 -7.10 17.60 17.77
N ALA A 146 -6.73 16.66 16.90
CA ALA A 146 -5.65 15.71 17.17
C ALA A 146 -4.26 16.39 17.16
N PHE A 147 -4.02 17.32 16.23
CA PHE A 147 -2.77 18.09 16.14
C PHE A 147 -2.53 18.94 17.40
N ARG A 148 -3.57 19.62 17.89
CA ARG A 148 -3.47 20.38 19.16
C ARG A 148 -3.14 19.48 20.35
N GLU A 149 -3.78 18.32 20.44
CA GLU A 149 -3.56 17.37 21.54
C GLU A 149 -2.17 16.73 21.52
N ILE A 150 -1.55 16.59 20.34
CA ILE A 150 -0.19 16.04 20.19
C ILE A 150 0.88 17.12 20.31
N GLY A 151 0.50 18.43 20.26
CA GLY A 151 1.44 19.55 20.35
C GLY A 151 2.18 19.83 19.04
N ILE A 152 1.55 19.57 17.87
CA ILE A 152 2.11 19.79 16.54
C ILE A 152 1.21 20.63 15.63
N ALA A 153 0.38 21.50 16.24
CA ALA A 153 -0.57 22.33 15.49
C ALA A 153 0.11 23.30 14.50
N ASP A 154 1.31 23.71 14.81
CA ASP A 154 2.19 24.54 13.98
C ASP A 154 2.58 23.90 12.64
N LYS A 155 2.55 22.57 12.56
CA LYS A 155 2.90 21.81 11.36
C LYS A 155 1.74 21.60 10.40
N GLN A 156 0.51 21.92 10.81
CA GLN A 156 -0.68 21.69 10.00
C GLN A 156 -0.87 22.75 8.93
N LEU A 157 -0.96 22.32 7.67
CA LEU A 157 -1.41 23.13 6.55
C LEU A 157 -2.78 22.62 6.10
N CYS A 158 -3.82 23.46 6.21
CA CYS A 158 -5.17 23.13 5.76
C CYS A 158 -5.44 23.71 4.38
N GLY A 159 -5.83 22.88 3.41
CA GLY A 159 -6.22 23.35 2.09
C GLY A 159 -6.64 22.22 1.15
N GLY A 160 -7.83 22.35 0.51
CA GLY A 160 -8.35 21.31 -0.38
C GLY A 160 -7.41 21.04 -1.56
N ARG A 161 -7.04 22.06 -2.34
CA ARG A 161 -6.14 21.88 -3.50
C ARG A 161 -4.74 21.39 -3.13
N ALA A 162 -4.26 21.72 -1.94
CA ALA A 162 -2.95 21.28 -1.45
C ALA A 162 -2.95 19.78 -1.11
N ASN A 163 -4.12 19.12 -0.93
CA ASN A 163 -4.24 17.71 -0.56
C ASN A 163 -4.50 16.76 -1.73
N ASN A 164 -4.52 17.24 -2.99
CA ASN A 164 -4.78 16.43 -4.19
C ASN A 164 -3.85 15.21 -4.30
N ARG A 165 -2.64 15.27 -3.77
CA ARG A 165 -1.70 14.12 -3.76
C ARG A 165 -2.27 12.94 -2.96
N CYS A 166 -2.83 13.20 -1.79
CA CYS A 166 -3.45 12.14 -0.99
C CYS A 166 -4.72 11.61 -1.66
N GLU A 167 -5.57 12.50 -2.20
CA GLU A 167 -6.77 12.13 -2.95
C GLU A 167 -6.42 11.22 -4.14
N ASN A 168 -5.42 11.59 -4.94
CA ASN A 168 -4.95 10.77 -6.06
C ASN A 168 -4.42 9.41 -5.61
N SER A 169 -3.82 9.32 -4.44
CA SER A 169 -3.34 8.05 -3.88
C SER A 169 -4.46 7.03 -3.61
N HIS A 170 -5.71 7.50 -3.46
CA HIS A 170 -6.86 6.61 -3.29
C HIS A 170 -7.27 5.89 -4.58
N LEU A 171 -6.98 6.45 -5.76
CA LEU A 171 -7.41 5.89 -7.04
C LEU A 171 -6.95 4.45 -7.27
N PRO A 172 -5.67 4.08 -7.07
CA PRO A 172 -5.22 2.71 -7.23
C PRO A 172 -5.91 1.74 -6.28
N PHE A 173 -6.10 2.17 -5.02
CA PHE A 173 -6.83 1.38 -4.03
C PHE A 173 -8.29 1.17 -4.44
N ARG A 174 -9.00 2.24 -4.88
CA ARG A 174 -10.40 2.17 -5.34
C ARG A 174 -10.58 1.29 -6.56
N ARG A 175 -9.65 1.35 -7.54
CA ARG A 175 -9.65 0.45 -8.70
C ARG A 175 -9.54 -1.00 -8.24
N ARG A 176 -8.66 -1.26 -7.29
CA ARG A 176 -8.45 -2.58 -6.73
C ARG A 176 -9.65 -3.07 -5.91
N GLU A 177 -10.23 -2.22 -5.07
CA GLU A 177 -11.44 -2.51 -4.30
C GLU A 177 -12.62 -2.92 -5.20
N ARG A 178 -12.81 -2.23 -6.33
CA ARG A 178 -13.88 -2.55 -7.30
C ARG A 178 -13.67 -3.90 -7.98
N ALA A 179 -12.44 -4.29 -8.25
CA ALA A 179 -12.10 -5.58 -8.86
C ALA A 179 -12.16 -6.75 -7.88
N MET A 180 -12.12 -6.47 -6.58
CA MET A 180 -12.25 -7.47 -5.54
C MET A 180 -13.72 -7.67 -5.18
N GLN A 181 -14.11 -8.91 -4.87
CA GLN A 181 -15.35 -9.15 -4.16
C GLN A 181 -15.19 -8.62 -2.74
N LYS A 182 -15.90 -7.59 -2.37
CA LYS A 182 -15.99 -6.91 -1.07
C LYS A 182 -15.13 -7.48 0.08
N PHE A 183 -14.52 -6.63 0.89
CA PHE A 183 -13.83 -7.06 2.12
C PHE A 183 -14.83 -7.67 3.11
N LYS A 184 -14.45 -8.80 3.72
CA LYS A 184 -15.29 -9.52 4.69
C LYS A 184 -15.09 -9.02 6.14
N SER A 185 -13.97 -8.35 6.43
CA SER A 185 -13.68 -7.83 7.77
C SER A 185 -12.73 -6.63 7.74
N CYS A 186 -12.75 -5.84 8.80
CA CYS A 186 -11.81 -4.75 9.03
C CYS A 186 -10.35 -5.23 9.06
N ALA A 187 -10.09 -6.40 9.65
CA ALA A 187 -8.76 -7.00 9.71
C ALA A 187 -8.23 -7.34 8.30
N MET A 188 -9.08 -7.91 7.43
CA MET A 188 -8.72 -8.19 6.03
C MET A 188 -8.43 -6.89 5.26
N LEU A 189 -9.26 -5.84 5.44
CA LEU A 189 -9.01 -4.54 4.83
C LEU A 189 -7.67 -3.96 5.31
N GLN A 190 -7.40 -3.97 6.62
CA GLN A 190 -6.14 -3.46 7.18
C GLN A 190 -4.93 -4.24 6.65
N LYS A 191 -5.02 -5.57 6.61
CA LYS A 191 -3.96 -6.43 6.09
C LYS A 191 -3.70 -6.12 4.62
N PHE A 192 -4.78 -6.07 3.81
CA PHE A 192 -4.68 -5.79 2.38
C PHE A 192 -4.06 -4.42 2.10
N THR A 193 -4.58 -3.35 2.70
CA THR A 193 -4.08 -1.99 2.46
C THR A 193 -2.62 -1.82 2.85
N SER A 194 -2.18 -2.53 3.89
CA SER A 194 -0.79 -2.47 4.35
C SER A 194 0.21 -3.03 3.33
N TYR A 195 -0.09 -4.17 2.69
CA TYR A 195 0.82 -4.71 1.68
C TYR A 195 0.59 -4.10 0.30
N HIS A 196 -0.66 -3.77 -0.05
CA HIS A 196 -0.98 -3.10 -1.31
C HIS A 196 -0.22 -1.76 -1.44
N ALA A 197 -0.22 -0.95 -0.38
CA ALA A 197 0.49 0.33 -0.38
C ALA A 197 1.98 0.18 -0.72
N GLN A 198 2.68 -0.73 -0.05
CA GLN A 198 4.11 -0.92 -0.24
C GLN A 198 4.45 -1.53 -1.61
N ILE A 199 3.67 -2.52 -2.06
CA ILE A 199 3.88 -3.14 -3.37
C ILE A 199 3.52 -2.16 -4.48
N TYR A 200 2.46 -1.37 -4.31
CA TYR A 200 2.12 -0.32 -5.25
C TYR A 200 3.25 0.71 -5.38
N ASN A 201 3.76 1.26 -4.27
CA ASN A 201 4.87 2.20 -4.27
C ASN A 201 6.10 1.65 -4.99
N HIS A 202 6.42 0.37 -4.81
CA HIS A 202 7.58 -0.27 -5.42
C HIS A 202 7.55 -0.20 -6.96
N PHE A 203 6.37 -0.25 -7.56
CA PHE A 203 6.17 -0.21 -9.01
C PHE A 203 5.64 1.13 -9.53
N ASN A 204 5.30 2.07 -8.65
CA ASN A 204 4.72 3.35 -9.03
C ASN A 204 5.83 4.33 -9.42
N HIS A 205 6.02 4.49 -10.72
CA HIS A 205 6.87 5.51 -11.30
C HIS A 205 6.00 6.48 -12.09
N GLU A 206 6.23 7.77 -11.96
CA GLU A 206 5.44 8.83 -12.60
C GLU A 206 5.78 8.92 -14.09
N ARG A 207 5.08 8.11 -14.89
CA ARG A 207 5.34 7.95 -16.32
C ARG A 207 5.30 9.28 -17.10
N HIS A 208 4.49 10.22 -16.67
CA HIS A 208 4.32 11.52 -17.33
C HIS A 208 5.43 12.53 -17.04
N LEU A 209 6.24 12.30 -16.00
CA LEU A 209 7.36 13.14 -15.62
C LEU A 209 8.71 12.62 -16.14
N GLU A 210 8.72 11.42 -16.72
CA GLU A 210 9.96 10.75 -17.09
C GLU A 210 10.00 10.43 -18.58
N SER A 211 11.22 10.40 -19.15
CA SER A 211 11.40 9.90 -20.49
C SER A 211 11.01 8.42 -20.58
N ARG A 212 10.58 7.96 -21.76
CA ARG A 212 10.23 6.55 -21.98
C ARG A 212 11.38 5.61 -21.60
N GLN A 213 12.62 6.01 -21.89
CA GLN A 213 13.80 5.20 -21.61
C GLN A 213 14.04 5.08 -20.11
N THR A 214 14.01 6.19 -19.37
CA THR A 214 14.15 6.23 -17.90
C THR A 214 13.05 5.41 -17.22
N TYR A 215 11.81 5.59 -17.67
CA TYR A 215 10.69 4.82 -17.14
C TYR A 215 10.85 3.31 -17.34
N LYS A 216 11.29 2.86 -18.54
CA LYS A 216 11.57 1.44 -18.81
C LYS A 216 12.69 0.91 -17.91
N GLN A 217 13.76 1.69 -17.72
CA GLN A 217 14.88 1.30 -16.86
C GLN A 217 14.44 1.15 -15.41
N LYS A 218 13.72 2.12 -14.86
CA LYS A 218 13.16 2.05 -13.49
C LYS A 218 12.25 0.84 -13.31
N ARG A 219 11.39 0.56 -14.29
CA ARG A 219 10.54 -0.64 -14.25
C ARG A 219 11.33 -1.94 -14.29
N LYS A 220 12.38 -2.01 -15.10
CA LYS A 220 13.26 -3.18 -15.14
C LYS A 220 13.93 -3.40 -13.78
N THR A 221 14.48 -2.34 -13.19
CA THR A 221 15.08 -2.39 -11.85
C THR A 221 14.07 -2.87 -10.80
N ALA A 222 12.87 -2.30 -10.76
CA ALA A 222 11.82 -2.72 -9.82
C ALA A 222 11.41 -4.19 -9.99
N LEU A 223 11.35 -4.70 -11.22
CA LEU A 223 11.08 -6.11 -11.49
C LEU A 223 12.23 -7.01 -11.04
N THR A 224 13.47 -6.62 -11.31
CA THR A 224 14.66 -7.37 -10.84
C THR A 224 14.69 -7.43 -9.31
N GLU A 225 14.47 -6.31 -8.63
CA GLU A 225 14.37 -6.27 -7.16
C GLU A 225 13.24 -7.16 -6.65
N TRP A 226 12.06 -7.13 -7.31
CA TRP A 226 10.91 -7.95 -6.94
C TRP A 226 11.22 -9.44 -6.96
N PHE A 227 11.86 -9.93 -8.03
CA PHE A 227 12.20 -11.34 -8.16
C PHE A 227 13.37 -11.77 -7.25
N ASN A 228 14.19 -10.81 -6.81
CA ASN A 228 15.24 -11.06 -5.83
C ASN A 228 14.71 -11.07 -4.38
N PHE A 229 13.49 -10.63 -4.11
CA PHE A 229 12.93 -10.74 -2.77
C PHE A 229 12.76 -12.21 -2.38
N CYS A 230 13.34 -12.57 -1.25
CA CYS A 230 13.32 -13.94 -0.75
C CYS A 230 14.09 -14.98 -1.62
N ALA A 231 14.92 -14.53 -2.56
CA ALA A 231 15.93 -15.37 -3.18
C ALA A 231 17.10 -15.52 -2.18
N ALA A 232 17.01 -16.50 -1.29
CA ALA A 232 18.11 -16.93 -0.44
C ALA A 232 17.79 -18.32 0.13
#